data_7f1e59d4107cb77cf20a2c5630e39dd9
#
_entry.id   7f1e59d4107cb77cf20a2c5630e39dd9
#
_cell.length_a   1.000
_cell.length_b   1.000
_cell.length_c   1.000
_cell.angle_alpha   90.00
_cell.angle_beta   90.00
_cell.angle_gamma   90.00
#
_symmetry.space_group_name_H-M   'P 1'
#
loop_
_entity.id
_entity.type
_entity.pdbx_description
1 polymer ?
#
loop_
_entity_poly.entity_id
_entity_poly.type
_entity_poly.pdbx_seq_one_letter_code
_entity_poly.pdbx_strand_id
1 'polypeptide(L)'
;MDSVVCAKCKFGKLSITENSANKMGLASSFTFECNTCTSGCEMHTSPRCEGSKAFEVNCRTVLGFLEIGCGKSSMEKLCSILNMPNAMSDQAYNNMLTKIKNAVELEASFSMQKAAKEEHDALGLPDDEIMECNTMFDGNWRKRLTMRLT
;
A
#
# COMPACT_ATOMS: atom_id res chain seq x y z
N MET A 1 -17.62 -2.19 -32.43
CA MET A 1 -17.20 -2.65 -31.08
C MET A 1 -16.84 -4.10 -31.21
N ASP A 2 -15.55 -4.40 -31.12
CA ASP A 2 -15.06 -5.77 -31.18
C ASP A 2 -15.51 -6.51 -29.94
N SER A 3 -16.30 -7.56 -30.11
CA SER A 3 -16.80 -8.37 -28.99
C SER A 3 -15.70 -9.28 -28.52
N VAL A 4 -15.38 -9.21 -27.22
CA VAL A 4 -14.41 -10.11 -26.59
C VAL A 4 -14.99 -11.53 -26.57
N VAL A 5 -14.29 -12.47 -27.18
CA VAL A 5 -14.73 -13.87 -27.34
C VAL A 5 -14.13 -14.73 -26.24
N CYS A 6 -14.87 -15.73 -25.80
CA CYS A 6 -14.42 -16.68 -24.80
C CYS A 6 -13.23 -17.51 -25.31
N ALA A 7 -12.11 -17.51 -24.60
CA ALA A 7 -10.92 -18.28 -24.96
C ALA A 7 -11.14 -19.80 -24.90
N LYS A 8 -12.13 -20.28 -24.09
CA LYS A 8 -12.41 -21.71 -23.91
C LYS A 8 -13.27 -22.28 -25.04
N CYS A 9 -14.41 -21.66 -25.35
CA CYS A 9 -15.30 -22.17 -26.41
C CYS A 9 -15.12 -21.48 -27.76
N LYS A 10 -14.44 -20.33 -27.81
CA LYS A 10 -14.14 -19.50 -29.00
C LYS A 10 -15.37 -18.92 -29.74
N PHE A 11 -16.57 -19.19 -29.24
CA PHE A 11 -17.84 -18.77 -29.85
C PHE A 11 -18.66 -17.83 -28.98
N GLY A 12 -18.59 -18.03 -27.63
CA GLY A 12 -19.39 -17.26 -26.69
C GLY A 12 -18.83 -15.85 -26.48
N LYS A 13 -19.71 -14.91 -26.23
CA LYS A 13 -19.37 -13.55 -25.82
C LYS A 13 -19.15 -13.52 -24.31
N LEU A 14 -18.15 -12.75 -23.87
CA LEU A 14 -17.92 -12.51 -22.45
C LEU A 14 -18.78 -11.34 -21.97
N SER A 15 -19.49 -11.55 -20.87
CA SER A 15 -20.11 -10.51 -20.06
C SER A 15 -19.20 -10.17 -18.90
N ILE A 16 -19.16 -8.89 -18.53
CA ILE A 16 -18.37 -8.38 -17.40
C ILE A 16 -19.35 -7.77 -16.40
N THR A 17 -19.32 -8.25 -15.18
CA THR A 17 -20.13 -7.71 -14.08
C THR A 17 -19.23 -7.32 -12.90
N GLU A 18 -19.47 -6.13 -12.33
CA GLU A 18 -18.78 -5.74 -11.10
C GLU A 18 -19.39 -6.50 -9.91
N ASN A 19 -18.54 -7.17 -9.16
CA ASN A 19 -18.96 -7.86 -7.94
C ASN A 19 -18.83 -6.92 -6.74
N SER A 20 -19.91 -6.22 -6.44
CA SER A 20 -19.96 -5.23 -5.35
C SER A 20 -19.72 -5.85 -3.97
N ALA A 21 -20.03 -7.15 -3.79
CA ALA A 21 -19.83 -7.85 -2.51
C ALA A 21 -18.33 -8.08 -2.21
N ASN A 22 -17.50 -8.21 -3.24
CA ASN A 22 -16.06 -8.44 -3.11
C ASN A 22 -15.22 -7.17 -3.27
N LYS A 23 -15.86 -5.99 -3.29
CA LYS A 23 -15.17 -4.71 -3.33
C LYS A 23 -14.50 -4.44 -1.99
N MET A 24 -13.19 -4.14 -2.01
CA MET A 24 -12.40 -3.87 -0.81
C MET A 24 -11.62 -2.55 -0.96
N GLY A 25 -12.16 -1.49 -0.40
CA GLY A 25 -11.58 -0.16 -0.51
C GLY A 25 -11.56 0.34 -1.95
N LEU A 26 -10.40 0.66 -2.47
CA LEU A 26 -10.20 1.13 -3.86
C LEU A 26 -10.05 -0.01 -4.88
N ALA A 27 -9.97 -1.27 -4.43
CA ALA A 27 -9.92 -2.41 -5.31
C ALA A 27 -11.33 -2.89 -5.66
N SER A 28 -11.63 -2.96 -6.96
CA SER A 28 -12.86 -3.56 -7.48
C SER A 28 -12.62 -5.00 -7.92
N SER A 29 -13.67 -5.81 -7.85
CA SER A 29 -13.71 -7.18 -8.33
C SER A 29 -14.67 -7.28 -9.50
N PHE A 30 -14.24 -7.95 -10.56
CA PHE A 30 -15.06 -8.18 -11.76
C PHE A 30 -15.17 -9.67 -12.01
N THR A 31 -16.38 -10.11 -12.34
CA THR A 31 -16.66 -11.45 -12.81
C THR A 31 -16.84 -11.42 -14.31
N PHE A 32 -16.09 -12.26 -14.99
CA PHE A 32 -16.20 -12.48 -16.44
C PHE A 32 -16.90 -13.81 -16.66
N GLU A 33 -18.00 -13.81 -17.39
CA GLU A 33 -18.77 -15.01 -17.68
C GLU A 33 -19.02 -15.17 -19.16
N CYS A 34 -18.92 -16.40 -19.66
CA CYS A 34 -19.25 -16.72 -21.03
C CYS A 34 -20.72 -17.12 -21.14
N ASN A 35 -21.45 -16.51 -22.07
CA ASN A 35 -22.88 -16.77 -22.29
C ASN A 35 -23.17 -18.17 -22.92
N THR A 36 -22.14 -18.87 -23.43
CA THR A 36 -22.32 -20.16 -24.11
C THR A 36 -21.84 -21.35 -23.29
N CYS A 37 -20.63 -21.28 -22.71
CA CYS A 37 -20.04 -22.40 -21.99
C CYS A 37 -20.02 -22.20 -20.47
N THR A 38 -20.63 -21.15 -19.96
CA THR A 38 -20.72 -20.80 -18.52
C THR A 38 -19.37 -20.77 -17.79
N SER A 39 -18.25 -20.82 -18.54
CA SER A 39 -16.94 -20.63 -17.92
C SER A 39 -16.77 -19.18 -17.52
N GLY A 40 -16.31 -18.97 -16.27
CA GLY A 40 -16.07 -17.64 -15.74
C GLY A 40 -14.73 -17.56 -15.00
N CYS A 41 -14.27 -16.36 -14.80
CA CYS A 41 -13.14 -16.07 -13.91
C CYS A 41 -13.41 -14.76 -13.16
N GLU A 42 -12.86 -14.65 -11.97
CA GLU A 42 -12.88 -13.43 -11.19
C GLU A 42 -11.54 -12.73 -11.33
N MET A 43 -11.57 -11.41 -11.54
CA MET A 43 -10.38 -10.58 -11.63
C MET A 43 -10.51 -9.35 -10.71
N HIS A 44 -9.42 -8.96 -10.13
CA HIS A 44 -9.35 -7.76 -9.30
C HIS A 44 -8.56 -6.67 -9.99
N THR A 45 -8.91 -5.39 -9.77
CA THR A 45 -8.22 -4.23 -10.34
C THR A 45 -6.83 -3.98 -9.73
N SER A 46 -6.52 -4.66 -8.63
CA SER A 46 -5.22 -4.58 -7.97
C SER A 46 -4.79 -5.96 -7.48
N PRO A 47 -3.51 -6.29 -7.53
CA PRO A 47 -2.99 -7.49 -6.90
C PRO A 47 -3.12 -7.41 -5.36
N ARG A 48 -3.03 -8.56 -4.72
CA ARG A 48 -2.97 -8.64 -3.26
C ARG A 48 -1.53 -8.48 -2.78
N CYS A 49 -1.37 -7.83 -1.63
CA CYS A 49 -0.08 -7.80 -0.94
C CYS A 49 0.33 -9.22 -0.55
N GLU A 50 1.61 -9.54 -0.68
CA GLU A 50 2.16 -10.85 -0.34
C GLU A 50 1.85 -11.21 1.13
N GLY A 51 1.40 -12.45 1.35
CA GLY A 51 1.02 -12.95 2.68
C GLY A 51 -0.17 -12.23 3.33
N SER A 52 -0.98 -11.45 2.57
CA SER A 52 -2.07 -10.66 3.10
C SER A 52 -3.32 -10.71 2.23
N LYS A 53 -4.49 -10.50 2.86
CA LYS A 53 -5.75 -10.29 2.14
C LYS A 53 -5.91 -8.86 1.60
N ALA A 54 -5.03 -7.93 1.97
CA ALA A 54 -5.10 -6.55 1.53
C ALA A 54 -4.68 -6.41 0.06
N PHE A 55 -5.29 -5.47 -0.65
CA PHE A 55 -4.88 -5.12 -2.01
C PHE A 55 -3.78 -4.05 -2.00
N GLU A 56 -2.84 -4.16 -2.92
CA GLU A 56 -1.72 -3.23 -3.03
C GLU A 56 -2.15 -1.78 -3.21
N VAL A 57 -3.20 -1.52 -4.00
CA VAL A 57 -3.71 -0.16 -4.20
C VAL A 57 -4.07 0.51 -2.89
N ASN A 58 -4.65 -0.23 -1.94
CA ASN A 58 -5.00 0.30 -0.63
C ASN A 58 -3.76 0.61 0.21
N CYS A 59 -2.75 -0.28 0.20
CA CYS A 59 -1.48 -0.07 0.90
C CYS A 59 -0.74 1.14 0.34
N ARG A 60 -0.63 1.24 -0.98
CA ARG A 60 0.04 2.35 -1.68
C ARG A 60 -0.67 3.67 -1.43
N THR A 61 -2.00 3.67 -1.35
CA THR A 61 -2.76 4.89 -1.02
C THR A 61 -2.44 5.37 0.39
N VAL A 62 -2.43 4.48 1.39
CA VAL A 62 -2.05 4.88 2.75
C VAL A 62 -0.63 5.42 2.80
N LEU A 63 0.32 4.72 2.18
CA LEU A 63 1.72 5.16 2.12
C LEU A 63 1.85 6.53 1.45
N GLY A 64 1.20 6.74 0.30
CA GLY A 64 1.26 8.02 -0.42
C GLY A 64 0.70 9.19 0.40
N PHE A 65 -0.37 8.97 1.17
CA PHE A 65 -0.89 10.02 2.08
C PHE A 65 0.05 10.29 3.26
N LEU A 66 0.73 9.27 3.78
CA LEU A 66 1.74 9.44 4.83
C LEU A 66 2.95 10.23 4.33
N GLU A 67 3.44 9.96 3.13
CA GLU A 67 4.57 10.66 2.51
C GLU A 67 4.34 12.18 2.36
N ILE A 68 3.09 12.58 2.07
CA ILE A 68 2.72 14.00 1.99
C ILE A 68 2.28 14.59 3.34
N GLY A 69 2.49 13.86 4.45
CA GLY A 69 2.13 14.30 5.79
C GLY A 69 0.64 14.30 6.09
N CYS A 70 -0.17 13.57 5.32
CA CYS A 70 -1.61 13.50 5.45
C CYS A 70 -2.06 12.17 6.08
N GLY A 71 -3.16 12.22 6.83
CA GLY A 71 -3.77 11.04 7.45
C GLY A 71 -5.06 10.58 6.76
N LYS A 72 -5.77 9.65 7.42
CA LYS A 72 -7.01 9.03 6.94
C LYS A 72 -8.07 10.06 6.53
N SER A 73 -8.29 11.10 7.35
CA SER A 73 -9.31 12.12 7.07
C SER A 73 -9.07 12.87 5.75
N SER A 74 -7.81 13.09 5.38
CA SER A 74 -7.45 13.72 4.10
C SER A 74 -7.72 12.77 2.93
N MET A 75 -7.44 11.48 3.12
CA MET A 75 -7.75 10.44 2.13
C MET A 75 -9.26 10.32 1.89
N GLU A 76 -10.07 10.32 2.96
CA GLU A 76 -11.54 10.30 2.88
C GLU A 76 -12.10 11.53 2.16
N LYS A 77 -11.55 12.73 2.45
CA LYS A 77 -11.92 13.96 1.76
C LYS A 77 -11.62 13.89 0.26
N LEU A 78 -10.44 13.39 -0.12
CA LEU A 78 -10.08 13.21 -1.52
C LEU A 78 -11.04 12.23 -2.22
N CYS A 79 -11.29 11.07 -1.62
CA CYS A 79 -12.25 10.10 -2.16
C CYS A 79 -13.63 10.72 -2.35
N SER A 80 -14.10 11.51 -1.37
CA SER A 80 -15.39 12.20 -1.46
C SER A 80 -15.44 13.23 -2.61
N ILE A 81 -14.39 14.05 -2.77
CA ILE A 81 -14.30 15.04 -3.86
C ILE A 81 -14.31 14.38 -5.23
N LEU A 82 -13.61 13.25 -5.35
CA LEU A 82 -13.51 12.48 -6.61
C LEU A 82 -14.70 11.54 -6.84
N ASN A 83 -15.71 11.56 -5.97
CA ASN A 83 -16.84 10.63 -5.99
C ASN A 83 -16.39 9.15 -6.03
N MET A 84 -15.29 8.86 -5.34
CA MET A 84 -14.77 7.52 -5.19
C MET A 84 -15.33 6.86 -3.92
N PRO A 85 -15.42 5.53 -3.88
CA PRO A 85 -15.80 4.84 -2.64
C PRO A 85 -14.80 5.14 -1.53
N ASN A 86 -15.28 5.08 -0.27
CA ASN A 86 -14.38 5.22 0.88
C ASN A 86 -13.29 4.14 0.82
N ALA A 87 -12.04 4.57 0.93
CA ALA A 87 -10.91 3.69 0.68
C ALA A 87 -10.83 2.53 1.67
N MET A 88 -11.18 2.75 2.94
CA MET A 88 -11.14 1.69 3.96
C MET A 88 -11.73 2.10 5.31
N SER A 89 -12.06 1.09 6.16
CA SER A 89 -12.45 1.29 7.54
C SER A 89 -11.27 1.75 8.43
N ASP A 90 -11.57 2.28 9.62
CA ASP A 90 -10.53 2.67 10.60
C ASP A 90 -9.63 1.50 10.99
N GLN A 91 -10.21 0.34 11.21
CA GLN A 91 -9.46 -0.87 11.55
C GLN A 91 -8.52 -1.29 10.41
N ALA A 92 -8.99 -1.27 9.17
CA ALA A 92 -8.16 -1.61 8.00
C ALA A 92 -7.01 -0.60 7.83
N TYR A 93 -7.28 0.70 8.04
CA TYR A 93 -6.28 1.76 7.99
C TYR A 93 -5.21 1.55 9.07
N ASN A 94 -5.61 1.33 10.32
CA ASN A 94 -4.67 1.11 11.43
C ASN A 94 -3.84 -0.16 11.25
N ASN A 95 -4.43 -1.23 10.74
CA ASN A 95 -3.71 -2.45 10.42
C ASN A 95 -2.65 -2.21 9.32
N MET A 96 -2.96 -1.36 8.33
CA MET A 96 -1.99 -0.97 7.31
C MET A 96 -0.88 -0.10 7.87
N LEU A 97 -1.22 0.89 8.72
CA LEU A 97 -0.22 1.71 9.40
C LEU A 97 0.79 0.86 10.15
N THR A 98 0.30 -0.13 10.92
CA THR A 98 1.19 -1.04 11.66
C THR A 98 2.11 -1.82 10.73
N LYS A 99 1.61 -2.32 9.61
CA LYS A 99 2.44 -3.04 8.63
C LYS A 99 3.48 -2.14 7.97
N ILE A 100 3.09 -0.94 7.57
CA ILE A 100 3.99 0.05 6.98
C ILE A 100 5.07 0.43 8.00
N LYS A 101 4.68 0.73 9.24
CA LYS A 101 5.61 1.04 10.32
C LYS A 101 6.65 -0.06 10.51
N ASN A 102 6.22 -1.31 10.64
CA ASN A 102 7.13 -2.45 10.85
C ASN A 102 8.09 -2.63 9.66
N ALA A 103 7.61 -2.46 8.44
CA ALA A 103 8.45 -2.55 7.24
C ALA A 103 9.48 -1.42 7.18
N VAL A 104 9.08 -0.19 7.50
CA VAL A 104 9.98 0.98 7.52
C VAL A 104 11.02 0.85 8.63
N GLU A 105 10.63 0.39 9.83
CA GLU A 105 11.57 0.17 10.94
C GLU A 105 12.60 -0.91 10.61
N LEU A 106 12.18 -1.99 9.94
CA LEU A 106 13.08 -3.04 9.50
C LEU A 106 14.08 -2.53 8.45
N GLU A 107 13.60 -1.83 7.44
CA GLU A 107 14.43 -1.26 6.37
C GLU A 107 15.39 -0.18 6.90
N ALA A 108 14.91 0.68 7.80
CA ALA A 108 15.74 1.67 8.46
C ALA A 108 16.87 1.02 9.28
N SER A 109 16.54 -0.03 10.05
CA SER A 109 17.56 -0.77 10.82
C SER A 109 18.60 -1.42 9.91
N PHE A 110 18.16 -2.05 8.82
CA PHE A 110 19.06 -2.64 7.84
C PHE A 110 19.97 -1.59 7.17
N SER A 111 19.39 -0.47 6.76
CA SER A 111 20.12 0.64 6.15
C SER A 111 21.15 1.25 7.09
N MET A 112 20.79 1.45 8.36
CA MET A 112 21.72 1.95 9.40
C MET A 112 22.86 0.96 9.65
N GLN A 113 22.57 -0.34 9.77
CA GLN A 113 23.60 -1.36 9.96
C GLN A 113 24.57 -1.44 8.77
N LYS A 114 24.01 -1.34 7.56
CA LYS A 114 24.81 -1.32 6.34
C LYS A 114 25.74 -0.10 6.29
N ALA A 115 25.22 1.10 6.57
CA ALA A 115 26.00 2.32 6.61
C ALA A 115 27.11 2.26 7.67
N ALA A 116 26.79 1.79 8.89
CA ALA A 116 27.77 1.61 9.94
C ALA A 116 28.90 0.65 9.54
N LYS A 117 28.53 -0.45 8.86
CA LYS A 117 29.54 -1.40 8.36
C LYS A 117 30.43 -0.78 7.27
N GLU A 118 29.84 -0.05 6.32
CA GLU A 118 30.58 0.64 5.26
C GLU A 118 31.57 1.66 5.84
N GLU A 119 31.19 2.41 6.87
CA GLU A 119 32.08 3.35 7.57
C GLU A 119 33.19 2.61 8.32
N HIS A 120 32.87 1.53 9.02
CA HIS A 120 33.83 0.71 9.73
C HIS A 120 34.89 0.12 8.79
N ASP A 121 34.46 -0.44 7.68
CA ASP A 121 35.31 -1.00 6.63
C ASP A 121 36.23 0.10 6.00
N ALA A 122 35.68 1.29 5.81
CA ALA A 122 36.43 2.42 5.26
C ALA A 122 37.54 2.94 6.20
N LEU A 123 37.35 2.82 7.49
CA LEU A 123 38.34 3.18 8.50
C LEU A 123 39.41 2.08 8.74
N GLY A 124 39.17 0.87 8.22
CA GLY A 124 40.08 -0.28 8.37
C GLY A 124 40.20 -0.78 9.81
N LEU A 125 39.14 -0.59 10.61
CA LEU A 125 39.11 -1.01 12.01
C LEU A 125 38.79 -2.52 12.12
N PRO A 126 39.29 -3.23 13.15
CA PRO A 126 38.89 -4.59 13.45
C PRO A 126 37.41 -4.65 13.86
N ASP A 127 36.72 -5.76 13.57
CA ASP A 127 35.26 -5.95 13.82
C ASP A 127 34.83 -5.76 15.29
N ASP A 128 35.74 -5.85 16.23
CA ASP A 128 35.53 -5.73 17.69
C ASP A 128 35.87 -4.35 18.26
N GLU A 129 36.35 -3.42 17.42
CA GLU A 129 36.74 -2.08 17.86
C GLU A 129 35.54 -1.10 17.78
N ILE A 130 35.36 -0.31 18.86
CA ILE A 130 34.31 0.70 18.92
C ILE A 130 34.74 1.91 18.07
N MET A 131 33.92 2.20 17.05
CA MET A 131 34.14 3.34 16.19
C MET A 131 33.67 4.64 16.85
N GLU A 132 34.56 5.61 17.01
CA GLU A 132 34.19 6.98 17.35
C GLU A 132 33.86 7.76 16.08
N CYS A 133 32.62 8.18 15.91
CA CYS A 133 32.18 8.99 14.76
C CYS A 133 31.57 10.31 15.21
N ASN A 134 31.83 11.36 14.42
CA ASN A 134 31.16 12.64 14.61
C ASN A 134 29.76 12.58 13.99
N THR A 135 28.73 12.61 14.83
CA THR A 135 27.32 12.61 14.39
C THR A 135 26.76 14.02 14.40
N MET A 136 26.18 14.46 13.28
CA MET A 136 25.34 15.65 13.23
C MET A 136 23.89 15.24 13.50
N PHE A 137 23.30 15.79 14.54
CA PHE A 137 21.87 15.66 14.81
C PHE A 137 21.11 16.78 14.11
N ASP A 138 20.36 16.46 13.08
CA ASP A 138 19.32 17.35 12.57
C ASP A 138 18.03 17.08 13.33
N GLY A 139 17.63 18.05 14.15
CA GLY A 139 16.41 17.97 14.97
C GLY A 139 15.17 18.13 14.10
N ASN A 140 14.44 17.05 13.88
CA ASN A 140 13.13 17.12 13.24
C ASN A 140 12.12 17.84 14.16
N TRP A 141 11.99 19.16 14.02
CA TRP A 141 11.06 19.99 14.77
C TRP A 141 9.64 19.75 14.26
N ARG A 142 8.93 18.76 14.82
CA ARG A 142 7.49 18.65 14.63
C ARG A 142 6.83 19.87 15.26
N LYS A 143 6.17 20.71 14.45
CA LYS A 143 5.23 21.73 14.97
C LYS A 143 4.20 21.00 15.83
N ARG A 144 4.18 21.27 17.14
CA ARG A 144 3.06 20.87 18.01
C ARG A 144 1.83 21.58 17.49
N LEU A 145 0.90 20.82 16.89
CA LEU A 145 -0.46 21.29 16.70
C LEU A 145 -1.08 21.43 18.09
N THR A 146 -1.06 22.64 18.65
CA THR A 146 -1.89 23.00 19.79
C THR A 146 -3.33 22.98 19.29
N MET A 147 -4.04 21.87 19.49
CA MET A 147 -5.50 21.89 19.44
C MET A 147 -5.99 22.80 20.56
N ARG A 148 -6.44 23.99 20.22
CA ARG A 148 -7.36 24.74 21.10
C ARG A 148 -8.71 24.05 20.99
N LEU A 149 -9.10 23.33 22.02
CA LEU A 149 -10.49 22.97 22.28
C LEU A 149 -11.23 24.27 22.63
N THR A 150 -12.10 24.73 21.75
CA THR A 150 -13.17 25.67 22.03
C THR A 150 -14.47 24.90 21.96
#